data_06ee4bddb04b1c91e990d0d631802ce5
#
_entry.id   06ee4bddb04b1c91e990d0d631802ce5
#
_cell.length_a   1.000
_cell.length_b   1.000
_cell.length_c   1.000
_cell.angle_alpha   90.00
_cell.angle_beta   90.00
_cell.angle_gamma   90.00
#
_symmetry.space_group_name_H-M   'P 1'
#
loop_
_entity.id
_entity.type
_entity.pdbx_description
1 polymer ?
#
loop_
_entity_poly.entity_id
_entity_poly.type
_entity_poly.pdbx_seq_one_letter_code
_entity_poly.pdbx_strand_id
1 'polypeptide(L)'
;MNTIPHLQRYLPHKLETKFYATKLYRSGCSISFVCRRYHISKSSLMRWNKKFDGTKESLVDKSHRPKSPHPNAHTKQEIKWIRDLHRRNPHISVCELYGKLRTEKGYSRHPGSLYRVFVRLGYSSKTPSTKKMSKPKPYDTPTELGVKWQMDVKYVPTICYTGNIPQKFYQYTVLDEASRERFIYPYMEQSSYSTIDFVKRCIDHFGYIPQIIQTDNGSEFTHAKKTKRTHPLDTLCNELEIEHKLIRPRTPQHNGKVERSHRNDQERFYNFLNFYSYEDLKTQMKRYLYRSNRIPMQVLGWKSPLQKRLELES
;
A
#
# COMPACT_ATOMS: atom_id res chain seq x y z
N MET A 1 11.47 7.73 41.02
CA MET A 1 11.21 7.12 39.68
C MET A 1 11.96 5.81 39.62
N ASN A 2 11.27 4.68 39.79
CA ASN A 2 11.88 3.35 39.74
C ASN A 2 12.05 2.95 38.26
N THR A 3 13.28 3.03 37.77
CA THR A 3 13.67 2.44 36.49
C THR A 3 13.61 0.93 36.60
N ILE A 4 12.68 0.31 35.88
CA ILE A 4 12.64 -1.16 35.71
C ILE A 4 13.95 -1.57 35.06
N PRO A 5 14.75 -2.46 35.68
CA PRO A 5 15.99 -2.90 35.07
C PRO A 5 15.67 -3.62 33.75
N HIS A 6 16.36 -3.23 32.69
CA HIS A 6 16.31 -3.93 31.41
C HIS A 6 16.50 -5.43 31.64
N LEU A 7 15.50 -6.23 31.31
CA LEU A 7 15.59 -7.68 31.24
C LEU A 7 16.78 -8.04 30.34
N GLN A 8 17.91 -8.39 30.95
CA GLN A 8 19.03 -8.94 30.20
C GLN A 8 18.53 -10.20 29.48
N ARG A 9 18.51 -10.16 28.16
CA ARG A 9 18.15 -11.33 27.36
C ARG A 9 19.14 -12.42 27.70
N TYR A 10 18.65 -13.56 28.20
CA TYR A 10 19.45 -14.72 28.51
C TYR A 10 20.14 -15.21 27.23
N LEU A 11 21.46 -15.01 27.17
CA LEU A 11 22.28 -15.53 26.07
C LEU A 11 22.62 -17.01 26.34
N PRO A 12 22.42 -17.87 25.35
CA PRO A 12 22.79 -19.28 25.52
C PRO A 12 24.31 -19.42 25.76
N HIS A 13 24.70 -20.32 26.67
CA HIS A 13 26.09 -20.57 26.94
C HIS A 13 26.81 -21.13 25.72
N LYS A 14 28.06 -20.70 25.52
CA LYS A 14 28.93 -21.23 24.46
C LYS A 14 29.15 -22.74 24.60
N LEU A 15 29.34 -23.43 23.49
CA LEU A 15 29.54 -24.86 23.45
C LEU A 15 30.73 -25.30 24.30
N GLU A 16 31.82 -24.53 24.28
CA GLU A 16 33.02 -24.75 25.11
C GLU A 16 32.71 -24.68 26.60
N THR A 17 31.93 -23.69 27.03
CA THR A 17 31.52 -23.59 28.44
C THR A 17 30.72 -24.83 28.87
N LYS A 18 29.82 -25.31 28.03
CA LYS A 18 29.04 -26.53 28.29
C LYS A 18 29.95 -27.74 28.41
N PHE A 19 30.91 -27.89 27.50
CA PHE A 19 31.82 -29.01 27.43
C PHE A 19 32.74 -29.06 28.65
N TYR A 20 33.46 -27.97 28.93
CA TYR A 20 34.43 -27.96 30.04
C TYR A 20 33.74 -28.01 31.40
N ALA A 21 32.59 -27.36 31.58
CA ALA A 21 31.83 -27.45 32.83
C ALA A 21 31.34 -28.89 33.09
N THR A 22 30.84 -29.58 32.06
CA THR A 22 30.37 -30.96 32.19
C THR A 22 31.54 -31.94 32.41
N LYS A 23 32.66 -31.75 31.70
CA LYS A 23 33.87 -32.56 31.87
C LYS A 23 34.45 -32.41 33.29
N LEU A 24 34.53 -31.18 33.80
CA LEU A 24 34.99 -30.89 35.15
C LEU A 24 34.09 -31.50 36.24
N TYR A 25 32.78 -31.48 36.04
CA TYR A 25 31.84 -32.14 36.92
C TYR A 25 32.05 -33.67 36.95
N ARG A 26 32.22 -34.29 35.77
CA ARG A 26 32.48 -35.75 35.69
C ARG A 26 33.83 -36.19 36.22
N SER A 27 34.80 -35.27 36.32
CA SER A 27 36.08 -35.55 36.98
C SER A 27 36.00 -35.52 38.51
N GLY A 28 34.80 -35.38 39.11
CA GLY A 28 34.60 -35.46 40.56
C GLY A 28 34.48 -34.10 41.26
N CYS A 29 34.51 -32.97 40.54
CA CYS A 29 34.35 -31.67 41.16
C CYS A 29 32.90 -31.43 41.65
N SER A 30 32.77 -30.75 42.79
CA SER A 30 31.45 -30.46 43.34
C SER A 30 30.60 -29.56 42.43
N ILE A 31 29.27 -29.77 42.42
CA ILE A 31 28.32 -28.97 41.64
C ILE A 31 28.49 -27.49 41.93
N SER A 32 28.59 -27.12 43.22
CA SER A 32 28.73 -25.74 43.67
C SER A 32 29.98 -25.06 43.13
N PHE A 33 31.11 -25.79 43.06
CA PHE A 33 32.35 -25.30 42.51
C PHE A 33 32.22 -25.04 41.00
N VAL A 34 31.70 -26.03 40.23
CA VAL A 34 31.55 -25.92 38.79
C VAL A 34 30.58 -24.78 38.42
N CYS A 35 29.45 -24.69 39.13
CA CYS A 35 28.47 -23.63 38.88
C CYS A 35 29.05 -22.24 39.11
N ARG A 36 29.82 -22.03 40.18
CA ARG A 36 30.50 -20.75 40.45
C ARG A 36 31.55 -20.42 39.39
N ARG A 37 32.39 -21.41 39.03
CA ARG A 37 33.47 -21.22 38.06
C ARG A 37 33.00 -20.81 36.66
N TYR A 38 31.89 -21.39 36.19
CA TYR A 38 31.38 -21.16 34.85
C TYR A 38 30.16 -20.23 34.81
N HIS A 39 29.74 -19.66 35.94
CA HIS A 39 28.55 -18.82 36.08
C HIS A 39 27.31 -19.46 35.49
N ILE A 40 27.05 -20.72 35.82
CA ILE A 40 25.94 -21.52 35.32
C ILE A 40 25.02 -21.99 36.44
N SER A 41 23.76 -22.26 36.12
CA SER A 41 22.85 -22.86 37.09
C SER A 41 23.07 -24.38 37.24
N LYS A 42 22.73 -24.91 38.40
CA LYS A 42 22.70 -26.35 38.67
C LYS A 42 21.88 -27.11 37.64
N SER A 43 20.69 -26.57 37.28
CA SER A 43 19.78 -27.15 36.29
C SER A 43 20.39 -27.23 34.89
N SER A 44 21.19 -26.23 34.50
CA SER A 44 21.90 -26.24 33.22
C SER A 44 22.96 -27.31 33.19
N LEU A 45 23.79 -27.39 34.26
CA LEU A 45 24.83 -28.41 34.37
C LEU A 45 24.25 -29.83 34.34
N MET A 46 23.16 -30.08 35.08
CA MET A 46 22.53 -31.42 35.10
C MET A 46 21.92 -31.77 33.72
N ARG A 47 21.30 -30.83 33.02
CA ARG A 47 20.80 -31.06 31.65
C ARG A 47 21.93 -31.42 30.69
N TRP A 48 23.06 -30.73 30.77
CA TRP A 48 24.21 -31.01 29.90
C TRP A 48 24.86 -32.36 30.28
N ASN A 49 25.00 -32.64 31.55
CA ASN A 49 25.56 -33.92 32.00
C ASN A 49 24.71 -35.12 31.53
N LYS A 50 23.38 -34.99 31.52
CA LYS A 50 22.47 -36.04 31.00
C LYS A 50 22.65 -36.29 29.49
N LYS A 51 23.03 -35.26 28.71
CA LYS A 51 23.23 -35.36 27.25
C LYS A 51 24.65 -35.73 26.85
N PHE A 52 25.62 -35.55 27.77
CA PHE A 52 27.03 -35.66 27.47
C PHE A 52 27.46 -37.10 27.30
N ASP A 53 27.95 -37.45 26.13
CA ASP A 53 28.51 -38.76 25.76
C ASP A 53 30.04 -38.79 25.74
N GLY A 54 30.72 -37.68 26.08
CA GLY A 54 32.17 -37.52 26.00
C GLY A 54 32.61 -36.57 24.90
N THR A 55 31.77 -36.28 23.94
CA THR A 55 32.05 -35.41 22.78
C THR A 55 31.45 -34.01 22.92
N LYS A 56 32.00 -33.03 22.20
CA LYS A 56 31.43 -31.68 22.14
C LYS A 56 30.12 -31.66 21.37
N GLU A 57 29.97 -32.52 20.38
CA GLU A 57 28.82 -32.62 19.47
C GLU A 57 27.54 -32.95 20.24
N SER A 58 27.62 -33.78 21.29
CA SER A 58 26.48 -34.12 22.14
C SER A 58 25.84 -32.92 22.85
N LEU A 59 26.60 -31.86 23.06
CA LEU A 59 26.17 -30.63 23.74
C LEU A 59 25.74 -29.53 22.82
N VAL A 60 25.74 -29.73 21.50
CA VAL A 60 25.22 -28.78 20.52
C VAL A 60 23.72 -28.60 20.71
N ASP A 61 23.29 -27.36 20.74
CA ASP A 61 21.86 -27.06 20.84
C ASP A 61 21.15 -27.46 19.56
N LYS A 62 20.13 -28.30 19.67
CA LYS A 62 19.29 -28.67 18.56
C LYS A 62 18.36 -27.49 18.21
N SER A 63 18.09 -27.32 16.95
CA SER A 63 17.10 -26.31 16.48
C SER A 63 15.74 -26.55 17.13
N HIS A 64 15.18 -25.49 17.72
CA HIS A 64 13.79 -25.49 18.23
C HIS A 64 12.76 -25.23 17.13
N ARG A 65 13.21 -25.12 15.88
CA ARG A 65 12.31 -24.89 14.76
C ARG A 65 11.35 -26.07 14.60
N PRO A 66 10.04 -25.83 14.44
CA PRO A 66 9.09 -26.91 14.17
C PRO A 66 9.52 -27.75 12.97
N LYS A 67 9.41 -29.09 13.09
CA LYS A 67 9.78 -30.02 12.02
C LYS A 67 8.75 -30.05 10.87
N SER A 68 7.51 -29.71 11.18
CA SER A 68 6.42 -29.61 10.20
C SER A 68 6.08 -28.14 9.91
N PRO A 69 5.64 -27.79 8.70
CA PRO A 69 5.12 -26.46 8.40
C PRO A 69 3.89 -26.16 9.27
N HIS A 70 3.74 -24.90 9.67
CA HIS A 70 2.54 -24.44 10.37
C HIS A 70 1.27 -24.75 9.53
N PRO A 71 0.14 -25.20 10.12
CA PRO A 71 -1.08 -25.51 9.38
C PRO A 71 -1.55 -24.37 8.45
N ASN A 72 -1.35 -23.12 8.89
CA ASN A 72 -1.66 -21.92 8.09
C ASN A 72 -0.51 -21.48 7.16
N ALA A 73 0.54 -22.29 6.95
CA ALA A 73 1.56 -21.98 5.97
C ALA A 73 0.97 -22.06 4.55
N HIS A 74 1.51 -21.23 3.64
CA HIS A 74 1.14 -21.29 2.23
C HIS A 74 1.51 -22.66 1.63
N THR A 75 0.60 -23.20 0.86
CA THR A 75 0.82 -24.45 0.12
C THR A 75 1.83 -24.22 -1.02
N LYS A 76 2.43 -25.30 -1.51
CA LYS A 76 3.31 -25.24 -2.69
C LYS A 76 2.58 -24.64 -3.91
N GLN A 77 1.29 -24.97 -4.06
CA GLN A 77 0.45 -24.48 -5.16
C GLN A 77 0.18 -22.97 -5.04
N GLU A 78 -0.13 -22.45 -3.85
CA GLU A 78 -0.33 -21.02 -3.64
C GLU A 78 0.96 -20.22 -3.91
N ILE A 79 2.11 -20.73 -3.47
CA ILE A 79 3.41 -20.11 -3.79
C ILE A 79 3.69 -20.13 -5.29
N LYS A 80 3.31 -21.19 -6.01
CA LYS A 80 3.43 -21.25 -7.46
C LYS A 80 2.55 -20.18 -8.13
N TRP A 81 1.29 -20.04 -7.74
CA TRP A 81 0.42 -18.97 -8.26
C TRP A 81 0.99 -17.56 -8.07
N ILE A 82 1.53 -17.28 -6.88
CA ILE A 82 2.16 -15.99 -6.55
C ILE A 82 3.35 -15.73 -7.50
N ARG A 83 4.23 -16.73 -7.68
CA ARG A 83 5.39 -16.61 -8.57
C ARG A 83 5.00 -16.43 -10.02
N ASP A 84 4.02 -17.19 -10.51
CA ASP A 84 3.58 -17.13 -11.91
C ASP A 84 2.93 -15.78 -12.25
N LEU A 85 2.10 -15.24 -11.37
CA LEU A 85 1.50 -13.92 -11.56
C LEU A 85 2.55 -12.80 -11.50
N HIS A 86 3.51 -12.88 -10.58
CA HIS A 86 4.61 -11.91 -10.51
C HIS A 86 5.54 -11.99 -11.75
N ARG A 87 5.86 -13.20 -12.22
CA ARG A 87 6.67 -13.39 -13.43
C ARG A 87 6.03 -12.76 -14.66
N ARG A 88 4.70 -12.88 -14.81
CA ARG A 88 3.95 -12.26 -15.92
C ARG A 88 3.85 -10.73 -15.81
N ASN A 89 3.87 -10.20 -14.59
CA ASN A 89 3.85 -8.78 -14.31
C ASN A 89 4.77 -8.46 -13.14
N PRO A 90 6.07 -8.21 -13.38
CA PRO A 90 7.06 -7.93 -12.34
C PRO A 90 6.76 -6.69 -11.48
N HIS A 91 5.95 -5.77 -12.01
CA HIS A 91 5.55 -4.53 -11.32
C HIS A 91 4.18 -4.62 -10.64
N ILE A 92 3.62 -5.84 -10.51
CA ILE A 92 2.33 -6.03 -9.86
C ILE A 92 2.40 -5.63 -8.39
N SER A 93 1.46 -4.79 -7.96
CA SER A 93 1.35 -4.45 -6.54
C SER A 93 0.75 -5.62 -5.73
N VAL A 94 1.05 -5.67 -4.42
CA VAL A 94 0.48 -6.70 -3.53
C VAL A 94 -1.05 -6.68 -3.54
N CYS A 95 -1.66 -5.48 -3.61
CA CYS A 95 -3.12 -5.34 -3.66
C CYS A 95 -3.70 -5.93 -4.96
N GLU A 96 -3.07 -5.64 -6.10
CA GLU A 96 -3.50 -6.20 -7.39
C GLU A 96 -3.29 -7.71 -7.45
N LEU A 97 -2.13 -8.18 -6.97
CA LEU A 97 -1.85 -9.62 -6.84
C LEU A 97 -2.90 -10.31 -5.98
N TYR A 98 -3.26 -9.70 -4.84
CA TYR A 98 -4.30 -10.21 -3.95
C TYR A 98 -5.65 -10.31 -4.64
N GLY A 99 -6.04 -9.24 -5.38
CA GLY A 99 -7.29 -9.24 -6.16
C GLY A 99 -7.34 -10.38 -7.18
N LYS A 100 -6.30 -10.53 -8.01
CA LYS A 100 -6.21 -11.61 -9.00
C LYS A 100 -6.22 -13.00 -8.37
N LEU A 101 -5.50 -13.20 -7.28
CA LEU A 101 -5.50 -14.48 -6.57
C LEU A 101 -6.88 -14.82 -6.03
N ARG A 102 -7.63 -13.85 -5.49
CA ARG A 102 -8.99 -14.07 -5.01
C ARG A 102 -9.95 -14.44 -6.14
N THR A 103 -9.96 -13.65 -7.21
CA THR A 103 -10.92 -13.79 -8.31
C THR A 103 -10.62 -14.98 -9.21
N GLU A 104 -9.33 -15.23 -9.52
CA GLU A 104 -8.93 -16.26 -10.50
C GLU A 104 -8.61 -17.61 -9.86
N LYS A 105 -8.22 -17.64 -8.57
CA LYS A 105 -7.68 -18.83 -7.90
C LYS A 105 -8.39 -19.21 -6.60
N GLY A 106 -9.41 -18.46 -6.19
CA GLY A 106 -10.12 -18.72 -4.93
C GLY A 106 -9.24 -18.57 -3.68
N TYR A 107 -8.21 -17.71 -3.74
CA TYR A 107 -7.29 -17.49 -2.63
C TYR A 107 -7.99 -16.83 -1.44
N SER A 108 -8.03 -17.53 -0.29
CA SER A 108 -8.80 -17.13 0.89
C SER A 108 -7.95 -16.57 2.05
N ARG A 109 -6.61 -16.58 1.92
CA ARG A 109 -5.74 -16.14 3.04
C ARG A 109 -5.76 -14.63 3.22
N HIS A 110 -5.46 -14.20 4.44
CA HIS A 110 -5.38 -12.78 4.79
C HIS A 110 -4.29 -12.05 3.97
N PRO A 111 -4.54 -10.82 3.49
CA PRO A 111 -3.58 -10.05 2.69
C PRO A 111 -2.21 -9.85 3.34
N GLY A 112 -2.17 -9.68 4.68
CA GLY A 112 -0.91 -9.59 5.42
C GLY A 112 -0.06 -10.87 5.37
N SER A 113 -0.70 -12.04 5.16
CA SER A 113 0.01 -13.31 4.95
C SER A 113 0.64 -13.34 3.55
N LEU A 114 -0.09 -12.88 2.53
CA LEU A 114 0.43 -12.70 1.17
C LEU A 114 1.62 -11.74 1.15
N TYR A 115 1.49 -10.57 1.82
CA TYR A 115 2.57 -9.59 1.90
C TYR A 115 3.86 -10.18 2.48
N ARG A 116 3.78 -10.99 3.54
CA ARG A 116 4.95 -11.68 4.12
C ARG A 116 5.62 -12.62 3.13
N VAL A 117 4.83 -13.35 2.32
CA VAL A 117 5.37 -14.20 1.26
C VAL A 117 6.02 -13.36 0.16
N PHE A 118 5.37 -12.29 -0.27
CA PHE A 118 5.85 -11.35 -1.29
C PHE A 118 7.23 -10.78 -0.91
N VAL A 119 7.38 -10.33 0.36
CA VAL A 119 8.66 -9.85 0.90
C VAL A 119 9.71 -10.97 0.97
N ARG A 120 9.32 -12.17 1.42
CA ARG A 120 10.23 -13.33 1.51
C ARG A 120 10.77 -13.77 0.16
N LEU A 121 9.97 -13.61 -0.90
CA LEU A 121 10.38 -13.90 -2.27
C LEU A 121 11.23 -12.78 -2.91
N GLY A 122 11.51 -11.69 -2.19
CA GLY A 122 12.31 -10.58 -2.69
C GLY A 122 11.57 -9.64 -3.65
N TYR A 123 10.25 -9.72 -3.73
CA TYR A 123 9.42 -8.93 -4.66
C TYR A 123 9.08 -7.53 -4.12
N SER A 124 9.45 -7.21 -2.89
CA SER A 124 9.26 -5.89 -2.29
C SER A 124 10.57 -5.37 -1.72
N SER A 125 11.00 -4.21 -2.18
CA SER A 125 12.07 -3.46 -1.54
C SER A 125 11.51 -2.77 -0.30
N LYS A 126 11.93 -3.22 0.89
CA LYS A 126 11.66 -2.48 2.13
C LYS A 126 12.61 -1.29 2.18
N THR A 127 12.15 -0.11 1.88
CA THR A 127 12.81 1.11 2.33
C THR A 127 12.32 1.36 3.77
N PRO A 128 13.19 1.31 4.79
CA PRO A 128 12.79 1.61 6.16
C PRO A 128 12.29 3.06 6.22
N SER A 129 11.04 3.26 6.59
CA SER A 129 10.54 4.61 6.88
C SER A 129 11.09 5.03 8.25
N THR A 130 12.00 5.98 8.26
CA THR A 130 12.54 6.58 9.48
C THR A 130 11.65 7.69 10.05
N LYS A 131 10.60 8.10 9.33
CA LYS A 131 9.72 9.18 9.75
C LYS A 131 8.58 8.64 10.61
N LYS A 132 8.46 9.13 11.85
CA LYS A 132 7.25 8.96 12.67
C LYS A 132 6.11 9.69 11.95
N MET A 133 5.13 8.94 11.44
CA MET A 133 3.93 9.53 10.88
C MET A 133 3.06 10.07 12.03
N SER A 134 2.68 11.34 11.95
CA SER A 134 1.63 11.89 12.81
C SER A 134 0.32 11.14 12.55
N LYS A 135 -0.47 10.91 13.62
CA LYS A 135 -1.81 10.32 13.44
C LYS A 135 -2.64 11.27 12.57
N PRO A 136 -3.24 10.80 11.47
CA PRO A 136 -4.11 11.64 10.66
C PRO A 136 -5.30 12.10 11.50
N LYS A 137 -5.73 13.36 11.31
CA LYS A 137 -6.98 13.84 11.90
C LYS A 137 -8.15 13.03 11.33
N PRO A 138 -9.19 12.74 12.15
CA PRO A 138 -10.39 12.10 11.64
C PRO A 138 -10.96 12.91 10.48
N TYR A 139 -11.29 12.24 9.39
CA TYR A 139 -11.97 12.80 8.23
C TYR A 139 -13.24 11.99 8.01
N ASP A 140 -14.36 12.69 8.04
CA ASP A 140 -15.66 12.07 7.78
C ASP A 140 -15.82 11.82 6.28
N THR A 141 -15.89 10.55 5.91
CA THR A 141 -16.01 10.11 4.52
C THR A 141 -17.46 9.78 4.25
N PRO A 142 -18.08 10.35 3.19
CA PRO A 142 -19.43 9.98 2.80
C PRO A 142 -19.59 8.47 2.62
N THR A 143 -20.76 7.96 2.99
CA THR A 143 -21.12 6.54 2.86
C THR A 143 -21.94 6.25 1.61
N GLU A 144 -22.52 7.29 0.99
CA GLU A 144 -23.37 7.20 -0.19
C GLU A 144 -22.66 7.72 -1.43
N LEU A 145 -23.02 7.17 -2.59
CA LEU A 145 -22.52 7.61 -3.90
C LEU A 145 -22.96 9.02 -4.22
N GLY A 146 -22.13 9.76 -4.94
CA GLY A 146 -22.48 11.08 -5.42
C GLY A 146 -22.57 12.19 -4.37
N VAL A 147 -22.39 11.90 -3.08
CA VAL A 147 -22.39 12.96 -2.06
C VAL A 147 -21.22 13.91 -2.28
N LYS A 148 -20.04 13.39 -2.62
CA LYS A 148 -18.87 14.24 -2.81
C LYS A 148 -17.85 13.65 -3.77
N TRP A 149 -17.50 14.45 -4.75
CA TRP A 149 -16.37 14.21 -5.64
C TRP A 149 -15.18 15.09 -5.26
N GLN A 150 -13.97 14.51 -5.29
CA GLN A 150 -12.72 15.28 -5.31
C GLN A 150 -12.20 15.37 -6.73
N MET A 151 -11.90 16.57 -7.19
CA MET A 151 -11.37 16.81 -8.53
C MET A 151 -10.02 17.52 -8.45
N ASP A 152 -9.10 17.12 -9.33
CA ASP A 152 -7.74 17.67 -9.40
C ASP A 152 -7.16 17.48 -10.80
N VAL A 153 -6.17 18.30 -11.15
CA VAL A 153 -5.44 18.23 -12.42
C VAL A 153 -3.96 17.96 -12.16
N LYS A 154 -3.42 17.05 -12.93
CA LYS A 154 -2.00 16.70 -12.88
C LYS A 154 -1.35 16.86 -14.23
N TYR A 155 -0.11 17.38 -14.25
CA TYR A 155 0.73 17.31 -15.44
C TYR A 155 1.11 15.86 -15.76
N VAL A 156 0.95 15.48 -17.02
CA VAL A 156 1.53 14.22 -17.53
C VAL A 156 3.04 14.41 -17.64
N PRO A 157 3.87 13.51 -17.07
CA PRO A 157 5.32 13.69 -17.15
C PRO A 157 5.80 13.74 -18.60
N THR A 158 6.54 14.77 -18.96
CA THR A 158 7.00 14.99 -20.35
C THR A 158 7.89 13.88 -20.86
N ILE A 159 8.61 13.19 -19.97
CA ILE A 159 9.45 12.03 -20.30
C ILE A 159 8.66 10.86 -20.89
N CYS A 160 7.34 10.79 -20.65
CA CYS A 160 6.48 9.74 -21.20
C CYS A 160 6.12 9.99 -22.67
N TYR A 161 6.29 11.21 -23.17
CA TYR A 161 5.94 11.58 -24.53
C TYR A 161 7.13 11.43 -25.45
N THR A 162 6.96 10.64 -26.51
CA THR A 162 8.00 10.33 -27.50
C THR A 162 7.73 10.95 -28.88
N GLY A 163 6.75 11.84 -28.98
CA GLY A 163 6.46 12.54 -30.24
C GLY A 163 7.52 13.58 -30.60
N ASN A 164 7.57 13.96 -31.89
CA ASN A 164 8.60 14.84 -32.43
C ASN A 164 8.47 16.31 -32.02
N ILE A 165 7.25 16.74 -31.66
CA ILE A 165 6.98 18.14 -31.29
C ILE A 165 6.71 18.21 -29.80
N PRO A 166 7.51 18.99 -29.02
CA PRO A 166 7.30 19.13 -27.58
C PRO A 166 5.89 19.62 -27.27
N GLN A 167 5.14 18.86 -26.51
CA GLN A 167 3.78 19.17 -26.11
C GLN A 167 3.53 18.82 -24.64
N LYS A 168 2.72 19.62 -23.96
CA LYS A 168 2.24 19.36 -22.59
C LYS A 168 0.89 18.69 -22.65
N PHE A 169 0.70 17.74 -21.72
CA PHE A 169 -0.58 17.07 -21.52
C PHE A 169 -0.96 17.11 -20.05
N TYR A 170 -2.24 17.10 -19.79
CA TYR A 170 -2.82 17.23 -18.47
C TYR A 170 -3.78 16.07 -18.21
N GLN A 171 -3.66 15.44 -17.06
CA GLN A 171 -4.64 14.46 -16.59
C GLN A 171 -5.62 15.15 -15.65
N TYR A 172 -6.87 15.22 -16.04
CA TYR A 172 -7.96 15.55 -15.14
C TYR A 172 -8.43 14.29 -14.43
N THR A 173 -8.72 14.40 -13.15
CA THR A 173 -9.12 13.30 -12.30
C THR A 173 -10.28 13.69 -11.42
N VAL A 174 -11.33 12.89 -11.41
CA VAL A 174 -12.38 12.90 -10.40
C VAL A 174 -12.39 11.57 -9.65
N LEU A 175 -12.64 11.64 -8.35
CA LEU A 175 -12.77 10.49 -7.47
C LEU A 175 -14.02 10.65 -6.61
N ASP A 176 -14.96 9.71 -6.68
CA ASP A 176 -16.07 9.61 -5.74
C ASP A 176 -15.56 9.16 -4.37
N GLU A 177 -15.88 9.92 -3.31
CA GLU A 177 -15.30 9.68 -2.00
C GLU A 177 -15.81 8.41 -1.31
N ALA A 178 -17.04 7.98 -1.58
CA ALA A 178 -17.65 6.80 -0.97
C ALA A 178 -17.10 5.50 -1.58
N SER A 179 -17.16 5.39 -2.90
CA SER A 179 -16.73 4.20 -3.63
C SER A 179 -15.23 4.13 -3.89
N ARG A 180 -14.54 5.28 -3.88
CA ARG A 180 -13.18 5.46 -4.40
C ARG A 180 -13.06 5.19 -5.90
N GLU A 181 -14.17 5.00 -6.61
CA GLU A 181 -14.16 4.94 -8.05
C GLU A 181 -13.73 6.29 -8.60
N ARG A 182 -12.98 6.25 -9.67
CA ARG A 182 -12.45 7.46 -10.28
C ARG A 182 -12.64 7.43 -11.79
N PHE A 183 -12.69 8.62 -12.36
CA PHE A 183 -12.59 8.84 -13.79
C PHE A 183 -11.37 9.72 -14.08
N ILE A 184 -10.61 9.40 -15.12
CA ILE A 184 -9.45 10.16 -15.58
C ILE A 184 -9.56 10.37 -17.08
N TYR A 185 -9.16 11.56 -17.53
CA TYR A 185 -9.17 11.88 -18.95
C TYR A 185 -8.02 12.85 -19.28
N PRO A 186 -7.31 12.67 -20.43
CA PRO A 186 -6.24 13.57 -20.84
C PRO A 186 -6.79 14.79 -21.58
N TYR A 187 -6.11 15.93 -21.41
CA TYR A 187 -6.33 17.15 -22.20
C TYR A 187 -4.99 17.72 -22.64
N MET A 188 -5.03 18.52 -23.72
CA MET A 188 -3.85 19.22 -24.25
C MET A 188 -3.68 20.59 -23.61
N GLU A 189 -4.65 21.05 -22.82
CA GLU A 189 -4.65 22.33 -22.12
C GLU A 189 -5.24 22.18 -20.71
N GLN A 190 -4.84 23.09 -19.82
CA GLN A 190 -5.41 23.27 -18.48
C GLN A 190 -6.24 24.56 -18.51
N SER A 191 -7.53 24.39 -18.73
CA SER A 191 -8.45 25.52 -18.91
C SER A 191 -9.80 25.25 -18.26
N SER A 192 -10.60 26.31 -18.04
CA SER A 192 -11.98 26.18 -17.58
C SER A 192 -12.88 25.45 -18.59
N TYR A 193 -12.59 25.56 -19.90
CA TYR A 193 -13.30 24.78 -20.92
C TYR A 193 -13.05 23.26 -20.78
N SER A 194 -11.79 22.88 -20.61
CA SER A 194 -11.43 21.47 -20.34
C SER A 194 -12.09 20.97 -19.05
N THR A 195 -12.20 21.82 -18.02
CA THR A 195 -12.86 21.49 -16.76
C THR A 195 -14.35 21.20 -16.96
N ILE A 196 -15.05 22.05 -17.73
CA ILE A 196 -16.48 21.88 -18.03
C ILE A 196 -16.71 20.58 -18.81
N ASP A 197 -15.95 20.37 -19.90
CA ASP A 197 -16.05 19.13 -20.70
C ASP A 197 -15.78 17.90 -19.82
N PHE A 198 -14.77 17.99 -18.94
CA PHE A 198 -14.43 16.91 -18.04
C PHE A 198 -15.55 16.59 -17.04
N VAL A 199 -16.19 17.59 -16.42
CA VAL A 199 -17.33 17.37 -15.50
C VAL A 199 -18.49 16.68 -16.22
N LYS A 200 -18.83 17.09 -17.44
CA LYS A 200 -19.87 16.45 -18.25
C LYS A 200 -19.53 14.97 -18.51
N ARG A 201 -18.27 14.67 -18.91
CA ARG A 201 -17.80 13.29 -19.08
C ARG A 201 -17.83 12.48 -17.79
N CYS A 202 -17.59 13.11 -16.64
CA CYS A 202 -17.70 12.44 -15.34
C CYS A 202 -19.15 12.04 -15.06
N ILE A 203 -20.11 12.93 -15.29
CA ILE A 203 -21.54 12.65 -15.12
C ILE A 203 -21.96 11.48 -16.02
N ASP A 204 -21.55 11.49 -17.29
CA ASP A 204 -21.80 10.37 -18.22
C ASP A 204 -21.17 9.06 -17.75
N HIS A 205 -19.94 9.12 -17.22
CA HIS A 205 -19.21 7.92 -16.73
C HIS A 205 -19.84 7.33 -15.46
N PHE A 206 -20.20 8.17 -14.50
CA PHE A 206 -20.77 7.73 -13.24
C PHE A 206 -22.28 7.44 -13.32
N GLY A 207 -22.98 8.09 -14.26
CA GLY A 207 -24.44 7.97 -14.42
C GLY A 207 -25.24 8.72 -13.35
N TYR A 208 -24.60 9.60 -12.59
CA TYR A 208 -25.24 10.45 -11.57
C TYR A 208 -24.53 11.79 -11.42
N ILE A 209 -25.27 12.80 -10.93
CA ILE A 209 -24.77 14.13 -10.62
C ILE A 209 -24.35 14.16 -9.15
N PRO A 210 -23.15 14.67 -8.79
CA PRO A 210 -22.73 14.76 -7.39
C PRO A 210 -23.39 15.94 -6.67
N GLN A 211 -23.57 15.84 -5.37
CA GLN A 211 -24.02 16.97 -4.56
C GLN A 211 -22.90 18.02 -4.38
N ILE A 212 -21.66 17.56 -4.24
CA ILE A 212 -20.50 18.42 -3.98
C ILE A 212 -19.35 18.04 -4.92
N ILE A 213 -18.76 19.05 -5.59
CA ILE A 213 -17.46 18.93 -6.24
C ILE A 213 -16.44 19.75 -5.44
N GLN A 214 -15.41 19.09 -4.93
CA GLN A 214 -14.31 19.73 -4.21
C GLN A 214 -13.07 19.81 -5.07
N THR A 215 -12.51 21.03 -5.22
CA THR A 215 -11.29 21.31 -5.99
C THR A 215 -10.29 22.06 -5.15
N ASP A 216 -9.05 22.16 -5.62
CA ASP A 216 -8.11 23.16 -5.15
C ASP A 216 -8.43 24.55 -5.73
N ASN A 217 -7.54 25.53 -5.48
CA ASN A 217 -7.70 26.91 -5.95
C ASN A 217 -6.98 27.13 -7.29
N GLY A 218 -6.88 26.12 -8.16
CA GLY A 218 -6.31 26.25 -9.49
C GLY A 218 -7.11 27.21 -10.39
N SER A 219 -6.45 27.88 -11.32
CA SER A 219 -7.11 28.85 -12.22
C SER A 219 -8.11 28.21 -13.17
N GLU A 220 -8.02 26.92 -13.38
CA GLU A 220 -8.97 26.09 -14.14
C GLU A 220 -10.28 25.84 -13.38
N PHE A 221 -10.31 26.06 -12.05
CA PHE A 221 -11.44 25.83 -11.17
C PHE A 221 -12.00 27.10 -10.57
N THR A 222 -11.20 28.17 -10.43
CA THR A 222 -11.63 29.43 -9.83
C THR A 222 -10.81 30.61 -10.34
N HIS A 223 -11.34 31.80 -10.19
CA HIS A 223 -10.57 33.00 -10.55
C HIS A 223 -9.42 33.25 -9.57
N ALA A 224 -8.21 33.52 -10.10
CA ALA A 224 -7.01 33.80 -9.31
C ALA A 224 -7.12 35.06 -8.45
N LYS A 225 -7.98 36.01 -8.83
CA LYS A 225 -8.26 37.26 -8.10
C LYS A 225 -9.76 37.40 -7.89
N LYS A 226 -10.16 38.04 -6.79
CA LYS A 226 -11.57 38.40 -6.58
C LYS A 226 -12.07 39.25 -7.75
N THR A 227 -13.02 38.74 -8.49
CA THR A 227 -13.68 39.39 -9.61
C THR A 227 -15.20 39.31 -9.43
N LYS A 228 -15.95 40.23 -10.04
CA LYS A 228 -17.41 40.17 -10.07
C LYS A 228 -17.95 39.13 -11.05
N ARG A 229 -17.07 38.54 -11.89
CA ARG A 229 -17.48 37.51 -12.88
C ARG A 229 -17.52 36.16 -12.21
N THR A 230 -18.57 35.40 -12.45
CA THR A 230 -18.68 34.00 -12.03
C THR A 230 -17.73 33.14 -12.86
N HIS A 231 -17.02 32.20 -12.22
CA HIS A 231 -16.18 31.27 -12.96
C HIS A 231 -17.04 30.29 -13.76
N PRO A 232 -16.62 29.88 -14.97
CA PRO A 232 -17.40 28.98 -15.81
C PRO A 232 -17.77 27.63 -15.12
N LEU A 233 -16.90 27.10 -14.27
CA LEU A 233 -17.22 25.92 -13.46
C LEU A 233 -18.35 26.20 -12.47
N ASP A 234 -18.34 27.37 -11.79
CA ASP A 234 -19.40 27.73 -10.84
C ASP A 234 -20.75 27.93 -11.56
N THR A 235 -20.71 28.44 -12.79
CA THR A 235 -21.91 28.55 -13.62
C THR A 235 -22.50 27.18 -13.91
N LEU A 236 -21.69 26.23 -14.38
CA LEU A 236 -22.11 24.86 -14.62
C LEU A 236 -22.62 24.17 -13.35
N CYS A 237 -21.91 24.35 -12.22
CA CYS A 237 -22.32 23.79 -10.94
C CYS A 237 -23.69 24.32 -10.50
N ASN A 238 -23.93 25.63 -10.65
CA ASN A 238 -25.23 26.23 -10.33
C ASN A 238 -26.35 25.69 -11.24
N GLU A 239 -26.11 25.51 -12.54
CA GLU A 239 -27.07 24.91 -13.49
C GLU A 239 -27.43 23.47 -13.14
N LEU A 240 -26.51 22.73 -12.57
CA LEU A 240 -26.67 21.32 -12.21
C LEU A 240 -26.98 21.09 -10.71
N GLU A 241 -27.22 22.15 -9.95
CA GLU A 241 -27.48 22.12 -8.51
C GLU A 241 -26.35 21.45 -7.70
N ILE A 242 -25.09 21.63 -8.13
CA ILE A 242 -23.89 21.10 -7.50
C ILE A 242 -23.26 22.17 -6.61
N GLU A 243 -22.93 21.84 -5.36
CA GLU A 243 -22.12 22.71 -4.50
C GLU A 243 -20.64 22.63 -4.88
N HIS A 244 -20.05 23.71 -5.44
CA HIS A 244 -18.61 23.77 -5.67
C HIS A 244 -17.88 24.22 -4.40
N LYS A 245 -17.03 23.36 -3.84
CA LYS A 245 -16.23 23.64 -2.64
C LYS A 245 -14.74 23.78 -2.96
N LEU A 246 -14.18 24.95 -2.68
CA LEU A 246 -12.75 25.14 -2.72
C LEU A 246 -12.10 24.67 -1.40
N ILE A 247 -10.97 23.96 -1.48
CA ILE A 247 -10.19 23.65 -0.28
C ILE A 247 -9.65 24.93 0.34
N ARG A 248 -9.55 24.97 1.68
CA ARG A 248 -8.93 26.09 2.37
C ARG A 248 -7.45 26.17 1.99
N PRO A 249 -6.89 27.36 1.75
CA PRO A 249 -5.47 27.53 1.50
C PRO A 249 -4.63 26.82 2.59
N ARG A 250 -3.54 26.18 2.19
CA ARG A 250 -2.63 25.43 3.07
C ARG A 250 -3.26 24.23 3.81
N THR A 251 -4.37 23.69 3.33
CA THR A 251 -4.97 22.46 3.86
C THR A 251 -5.05 21.35 2.79
N PRO A 252 -3.91 20.85 2.29
CA PRO A 252 -3.90 19.84 1.22
C PRO A 252 -4.58 18.52 1.63
N GLN A 253 -4.75 18.31 2.93
CA GLN A 253 -5.40 17.11 3.48
C GLN A 253 -6.83 16.93 2.97
N HIS A 254 -7.52 18.01 2.60
CA HIS A 254 -8.90 17.96 2.11
C HIS A 254 -9.00 17.32 0.72
N ASN A 255 -7.97 17.43 -0.13
CA ASN A 255 -7.90 16.77 -1.44
C ASN A 255 -7.03 15.49 -1.45
N GLY A 256 -6.71 14.98 -0.25
CA GLY A 256 -5.74 13.90 -0.05
C GLY A 256 -6.10 12.57 -0.72
N LYS A 257 -7.38 12.33 -1.05
CA LYS A 257 -7.81 11.09 -1.73
C LYS A 257 -7.42 11.12 -3.20
N VAL A 258 -7.68 12.24 -3.90
CA VAL A 258 -7.29 12.40 -5.31
C VAL A 258 -5.77 12.55 -5.43
N GLU A 259 -5.10 13.27 -4.53
CA GLU A 259 -3.63 13.36 -4.49
C GLU A 259 -2.99 11.98 -4.30
N ARG A 260 -3.55 11.14 -3.42
CA ARG A 260 -3.09 9.76 -3.25
C ARG A 260 -3.29 8.95 -4.54
N SER A 261 -4.36 9.18 -5.28
CA SER A 261 -4.58 8.53 -6.58
C SER A 261 -3.51 8.94 -7.59
N HIS A 262 -3.12 10.22 -7.63
CA HIS A 262 -2.04 10.72 -8.49
C HIS A 262 -0.68 10.09 -8.18
N ARG A 263 -0.39 9.83 -6.90
CA ARG A 263 0.82 9.08 -6.52
C ARG A 263 0.78 7.64 -7.05
N ASN A 264 -0.37 6.98 -6.93
CA ASN A 264 -0.54 5.63 -7.51
C ASN A 264 -0.39 5.65 -9.04
N ASP A 265 -0.86 6.72 -9.71
CA ASP A 265 -0.69 6.89 -11.15
C ASP A 265 0.79 7.01 -11.53
N GLN A 266 1.56 7.78 -10.75
CA GLN A 266 2.99 7.89 -10.97
C GLN A 266 3.68 6.53 -10.86
N GLU A 267 3.40 5.78 -9.78
CA GLU A 267 4.05 4.50 -9.49
C GLU A 267 3.64 3.37 -10.42
N ARG A 268 2.39 3.35 -10.91
CA ARG A 268 1.80 2.19 -11.60
C ARG A 268 1.54 2.41 -13.08
N PHE A 269 1.57 3.64 -13.53
CA PHE A 269 1.27 4.01 -14.90
C PHE A 269 2.37 4.86 -15.52
N TYR A 270 2.63 6.06 -15.02
CA TYR A 270 3.57 6.98 -15.65
C TYR A 270 5.02 6.50 -15.65
N ASN A 271 5.48 5.78 -14.63
CA ASN A 271 6.83 5.23 -14.61
C ASN A 271 7.10 4.19 -15.73
N PHE A 272 6.05 3.72 -16.41
CA PHE A 272 6.12 2.70 -17.45
C PHE A 272 5.49 3.15 -18.76
N LEU A 273 4.94 4.36 -18.80
CA LEU A 273 4.20 4.90 -19.93
C LEU A 273 5.18 5.46 -20.97
N ASN A 274 4.98 5.06 -22.22
CA ASN A 274 5.47 5.75 -23.39
C ASN A 274 4.31 5.93 -24.36
N PHE A 275 4.13 7.15 -24.88
CA PHE A 275 3.10 7.44 -25.87
C PHE A 275 3.61 8.46 -26.89
N TYR A 276 3.08 8.40 -28.12
CA TYR A 276 3.54 9.22 -29.25
C TYR A 276 2.48 10.22 -29.75
N SER A 277 1.24 10.07 -29.34
CA SER A 277 0.13 10.96 -29.73
C SER A 277 -0.91 11.11 -28.63
N TYR A 278 -1.77 12.11 -28.76
CA TYR A 278 -2.90 12.32 -27.85
C TYR A 278 -3.86 11.11 -27.80
N GLU A 279 -4.18 10.53 -28.96
CA GLU A 279 -5.08 9.36 -29.04
C GLU A 279 -4.46 8.11 -28.42
N ASP A 280 -3.15 7.95 -28.55
CA ASP A 280 -2.42 6.86 -27.89
C ASP A 280 -2.48 7.05 -26.35
N LEU A 281 -2.19 8.25 -25.84
CA LEU A 281 -2.30 8.56 -24.42
C LEU A 281 -3.72 8.26 -23.90
N LYS A 282 -4.75 8.72 -24.59
CA LYS A 282 -6.16 8.50 -24.25
C LYS A 282 -6.51 7.00 -24.17
N THR A 283 -6.03 6.24 -25.16
CA THR A 283 -6.25 4.80 -25.20
C THR A 283 -5.57 4.08 -24.04
N GLN A 284 -4.32 4.43 -23.75
CA GLN A 284 -3.57 3.83 -22.63
C GLN A 284 -4.16 4.23 -21.28
N MET A 285 -4.58 5.49 -21.10
CA MET A 285 -5.26 5.95 -19.89
C MET A 285 -6.60 5.23 -19.67
N LYS A 286 -7.39 4.99 -20.72
CA LYS A 286 -8.66 4.22 -20.62
C LYS A 286 -8.40 2.80 -20.12
N ARG A 287 -7.38 2.12 -20.65
CA ARG A 287 -6.98 0.77 -20.20
C ARG A 287 -6.50 0.78 -18.75
N TYR A 288 -5.71 1.78 -18.38
CA TYR A 288 -5.23 1.95 -17.02
C TYR A 288 -6.38 2.23 -16.04
N LEU A 289 -7.32 3.10 -16.38
CA LEU A 289 -8.50 3.41 -15.58
C LEU A 289 -9.32 2.15 -15.30
N TYR A 290 -9.62 1.38 -16.35
CA TYR A 290 -10.33 0.10 -16.24
C TYR A 290 -9.66 -0.85 -15.23
N ARG A 291 -8.33 -0.99 -15.30
CA ARG A 291 -7.57 -1.80 -14.37
C ARG A 291 -7.57 -1.21 -12.96
N SER A 292 -7.37 0.08 -12.81
CA SER A 292 -7.20 0.74 -11.53
C SER A 292 -8.46 0.70 -10.67
N ASN A 293 -9.66 0.85 -11.25
CA ASN A 293 -10.94 0.75 -10.55
C ASN A 293 -11.29 -0.68 -10.12
N ARG A 294 -10.48 -1.68 -10.52
CA ARG A 294 -10.63 -3.10 -10.14
C ARG A 294 -9.57 -3.57 -9.15
N ILE A 295 -8.65 -2.70 -8.74
CA ILE A 295 -7.63 -3.07 -7.73
C ILE A 295 -8.25 -2.97 -6.32
N PRO A 296 -8.22 -4.06 -5.52
CA PRO A 296 -8.73 -4.04 -4.16
C PRO A 296 -7.98 -3.02 -3.28
N MET A 297 -8.73 -2.32 -2.45
CA MET A 297 -8.20 -1.34 -1.50
C MET A 297 -8.48 -1.76 -0.05
N GLN A 298 -7.49 -1.65 0.81
CA GLN A 298 -7.66 -1.97 2.23
C GLN A 298 -8.74 -1.10 2.90
N VAL A 299 -8.82 0.18 2.53
CA VAL A 299 -9.80 1.12 3.05
C VAL A 299 -11.26 0.79 2.67
N LEU A 300 -11.46 -0.07 1.67
CA LEU A 300 -12.76 -0.57 1.22
C LEU A 300 -13.00 -2.02 1.68
N GLY A 301 -12.33 -2.47 2.74
CA GLY A 301 -12.42 -3.86 3.20
C GLY A 301 -11.93 -4.88 2.16
N TRP A 302 -10.94 -4.50 1.37
CA TRP A 302 -10.38 -5.31 0.28
C TRP A 302 -11.33 -5.54 -0.91
N LYS A 303 -12.36 -4.70 -1.04
CA LYS A 303 -13.14 -4.56 -2.26
C LYS A 303 -12.44 -3.60 -3.23
N SER A 304 -12.67 -3.76 -4.51
CA SER A 304 -12.25 -2.75 -5.49
C SER A 304 -13.24 -1.57 -5.50
N PRO A 305 -12.84 -0.39 -6.01
CA PRO A 305 -13.75 0.73 -6.18
C PRO A 305 -15.05 0.34 -6.91
N LEU A 306 -14.93 -0.40 -8.00
CA LEU A 306 -16.11 -0.86 -8.76
C LEU A 306 -17.00 -1.81 -7.93
N GLN A 307 -16.42 -2.75 -7.17
CA GLN A 307 -17.20 -3.62 -6.28
C GLN A 307 -17.89 -2.82 -5.17
N LYS A 308 -17.22 -1.79 -4.63
CA LYS A 308 -17.81 -0.93 -3.62
C LYS A 308 -18.94 -0.09 -4.19
N ARG A 309 -18.80 0.43 -5.41
CA ARG A 309 -19.88 1.12 -6.12
C ARG A 309 -21.11 0.23 -6.25
N LEU A 310 -20.97 -0.97 -6.83
CA LEU A 310 -22.08 -1.91 -7.01
C LEU A 310 -22.79 -2.27 -5.69
N GLU A 311 -22.04 -2.35 -4.58
CA GLU A 311 -22.61 -2.56 -3.24
C GLU A 311 -23.42 -1.35 -2.74
N LEU A 312 -23.05 -0.13 -3.12
CA LEU A 312 -23.75 1.10 -2.71
C LEU A 312 -24.94 1.42 -3.62
N GLU A 313 -25.02 0.84 -4.82
CA GLU A 313 -26.15 0.94 -5.74
C GLU A 313 -27.27 -0.08 -5.41
N SER A 314 -26.96 -1.14 -4.66
CA SER A 314 -27.91 -2.20 -4.26
C SER A 314 -28.65 -1.81 -2.97
#